data_7ee2772be56972767cb4789aafc8ac9c
#
_entry.id   7ee2772be56972767cb4789aafc8ac9c
#
_cell.length_a   1.000
_cell.length_b   1.000
_cell.length_c   1.000
_cell.angle_alpha   90.00
_cell.angle_beta   90.00
_cell.angle_gamma   90.00
#
_symmetry.space_group_name_H-M   'P 1'
#
loop_
_entity.id
_entity.type
_entity.pdbx_description
1 polymer ?
#
loop_
_entity_poly.entity_id
_entity_poly.type
_entity_poly.pdbx_seq_one_letter_code
_entity_poly.pdbx_strand_id
1 'polypeptide(L)'
;MRRGIFGTPIAPAFNAVAAKLIDVPLLGNVVRRNLVVISYVGRRSGKTFTIPVNYRRVGDEFVIRVGLPDAKNWWRNFLGGGPITLRLNGTDRTGHAVATRDDQGRVTVTVKLDDR
;
A
#
# COMPACT_ATOMS: atom_id res chain seq x y z
N MET A 1 -1.98 19.30 10.23
CA MET A 1 -2.16 18.58 10.39
C MET A 1 -2.21 17.93 9.77
N ARG A 2 -1.96 17.73 9.62
CA ARG A 2 -2.13 16.95 9.30
C ARG A 2 -2.78 16.12 9.38
N ARG A 3 -3.19 16.21 9.65
CA ARG A 3 -3.94 15.27 9.81
C ARG A 3 -5.07 15.27 9.07
N GLY A 4 -5.48 16.22 8.33
CA GLY A 4 -6.71 16.34 7.69
C GLY A 4 -7.14 15.11 6.95
N ILE A 5 -6.33 14.61 6.04
CA ILE A 5 -6.67 13.41 5.34
C ILE A 5 -6.83 12.23 6.26
N PHE A 6 -6.09 12.24 7.32
CA PHE A 6 -6.10 11.15 8.25
C PHE A 6 -6.92 11.44 9.47
N GLY A 7 -7.84 12.39 9.34
CA GLY A 7 -8.82 12.58 10.37
C GLY A 7 -9.71 11.37 10.53
N THR A 8 -9.82 10.55 9.49
CA THR A 8 -10.57 9.32 9.59
C THR A 8 -9.72 8.26 10.27
N PRO A 9 -10.35 7.34 10.99
CA PRO A 9 -9.61 6.31 11.73
C PRO A 9 -9.07 5.25 10.79
N ILE A 10 -7.82 5.38 10.43
CA ILE A 10 -7.15 4.39 9.59
C ILE A 10 -6.67 3.21 10.42
N ALA A 11 -6.25 3.46 11.67
CA ALA A 11 -5.67 2.42 12.50
C ALA A 11 -6.55 1.19 12.67
N PRO A 12 -7.88 1.34 12.92
CA PRO A 12 -8.73 0.15 13.01
C PRO A 12 -8.74 -0.69 11.75
N ALA A 13 -8.73 -0.05 10.58
CA ALA A 13 -8.69 -0.77 9.31
C ALA A 13 -7.39 -1.52 9.15
N PHE A 14 -6.27 -0.88 9.48
CA PHE A 14 -4.97 -1.54 9.44
C PHE A 14 -4.96 -2.74 10.38
N ASN A 15 -5.49 -2.58 11.59
CA ASN A 15 -5.48 -3.66 12.57
C ASN A 15 -6.32 -4.83 12.11
N ALA A 16 -7.48 -4.57 11.51
CA ALA A 16 -8.36 -5.62 11.02
C ALA A 16 -7.68 -6.43 9.92
N VAL A 17 -7.04 -5.75 8.97
CA VAL A 17 -6.36 -6.43 7.89
C VAL A 17 -5.18 -7.22 8.41
N ALA A 18 -4.39 -6.62 9.30
CA ALA A 18 -3.22 -7.30 9.86
C ALA A 18 -3.64 -8.54 10.64
N ALA A 19 -4.74 -8.48 11.39
CA ALA A 19 -5.23 -9.62 12.15
C ALA A 19 -5.59 -10.76 11.22
N LYS A 20 -6.24 -10.47 10.11
CA LYS A 20 -6.60 -11.51 9.15
C LYS A 20 -5.38 -12.17 8.55
N LEU A 21 -4.34 -11.41 8.29
CA LEU A 21 -3.12 -11.95 7.73
C LEU A 21 -2.43 -12.88 8.71
N ILE A 22 -2.45 -12.53 9.98
CA ILE A 22 -1.83 -13.35 11.02
C ILE A 22 -2.56 -14.70 11.15
N ASP A 23 -3.86 -14.70 10.91
CA ASP A 23 -4.66 -15.90 11.06
C ASP A 23 -4.50 -16.90 9.92
N VAL A 24 -3.72 -16.59 8.89
CA VAL A 24 -3.50 -17.50 7.78
C VAL A 24 -2.17 -18.20 7.98
N PRO A 25 -2.18 -19.47 8.43
CA PRO A 25 -0.95 -20.13 8.87
C PRO A 25 0.11 -20.26 7.79
N LEU A 26 -0.28 -20.70 6.62
CA LEU A 26 0.71 -20.92 5.56
C LEU A 26 1.29 -19.62 5.05
N LEU A 27 0.46 -18.63 4.85
CA LEU A 27 0.93 -17.35 4.36
C LEU A 27 1.68 -16.59 5.41
N GLY A 28 1.37 -16.83 6.67
CA GLY A 28 1.95 -16.07 7.76
C GLY A 28 3.45 -16.16 7.82
N ASN A 29 4.04 -17.32 7.48
CA ASN A 29 5.48 -17.48 7.58
C ASN A 29 6.24 -17.01 6.35
N VAL A 30 5.69 -17.25 5.18
CA VAL A 30 6.40 -16.94 3.94
C VAL A 30 6.05 -15.55 3.44
N VAL A 31 4.76 -15.25 3.39
CA VAL A 31 4.28 -14.02 2.77
C VAL A 31 4.41 -12.82 3.71
N ARG A 32 4.24 -13.06 5.01
CA ARG A 32 4.25 -11.97 5.99
C ARG A 32 5.54 -11.16 5.98
N ARG A 33 6.65 -11.80 5.65
CA ARG A 33 7.94 -11.11 5.62
C ARG A 33 8.02 -10.06 4.52
N ASN A 34 7.21 -10.24 3.50
CA ASN A 34 7.20 -9.34 2.35
C ASN A 34 5.88 -8.64 2.18
N LEU A 35 5.05 -8.62 3.22
CA LEU A 35 3.75 -8.00 3.17
C LEU A 35 3.75 -6.67 3.91
N VAL A 36 3.08 -5.71 3.32
CA VAL A 36 2.82 -4.43 3.99
C VAL A 36 1.36 -4.10 3.75
N VAL A 37 0.74 -3.48 4.76
CA VAL A 37 -0.63 -3.00 4.63
C VAL A 37 -0.56 -1.55 4.21
N ILE A 38 -1.21 -1.23 3.09
CA ILE A 38 -1.24 0.14 2.60
C ILE A 38 -2.64 0.69 2.70
N SER A 39 -2.72 2.02 2.83
CA SER A 39 -3.98 2.73 2.85
C SER A 39 -3.90 3.93 1.92
N TYR A 40 -4.96 4.19 1.20
CA TYR A 40 -5.01 5.30 0.25
C TYR A 40 -6.46 5.72 0.06
N VAL A 41 -6.63 6.93 -0.47
CA VAL A 41 -7.96 7.47 -0.76
C VAL A 41 -8.25 7.27 -2.25
N GLY A 42 -9.37 6.62 -2.55
CA GLY A 42 -9.75 6.36 -3.93
C GLY A 42 -10.03 7.65 -4.68
N ARG A 43 -9.47 7.77 -5.87
CA ARG A 43 -9.58 8.99 -6.65
C ARG A 43 -11.00 9.28 -7.13
N ARG A 44 -11.81 8.26 -7.24
CA ARG A 44 -13.19 8.45 -7.72
C ARG A 44 -14.19 8.58 -6.60
N SER A 45 -14.05 7.74 -5.57
CA SER A 45 -15.06 7.68 -4.52
C SER A 45 -14.74 8.56 -3.33
N GLY A 46 -13.47 8.93 -3.15
CA GLY A 46 -13.05 9.63 -1.95
C GLY A 46 -13.01 8.75 -0.71
N LYS A 47 -13.26 7.47 -0.87
CA LYS A 47 -13.23 6.54 0.25
C LYS A 47 -11.82 6.07 0.53
N THR A 48 -11.57 5.73 1.77
CA THR A 48 -10.27 5.18 2.18
C THR A 48 -10.30 3.67 2.01
N PHE A 49 -9.31 3.15 1.31
CA PHE A 49 -9.14 1.71 1.11
C PHE A 49 -7.88 1.25 1.81
N THR A 50 -7.93 0.04 2.36
CA THR A 50 -6.80 -0.55 3.05
C THR A 50 -6.64 -1.97 2.54
N ILE A 51 -5.47 -2.28 1.99
CA ILE A 51 -5.21 -3.59 1.40
C ILE A 51 -3.80 -4.06 1.75
N PRO A 52 -3.58 -5.39 1.79
CA PRO A 52 -2.24 -5.94 1.95
C PRO A 52 -1.61 -6.13 0.58
N VAL A 53 -0.33 -5.84 0.48
CA VAL A 53 0.41 -6.03 -0.75
C VAL A 53 1.79 -6.58 -0.44
N ASN A 54 2.37 -7.28 -1.42
CA ASN A 54 3.75 -7.71 -1.33
C ASN A 54 4.66 -6.58 -1.77
N TYR A 55 5.78 -6.45 -1.09
CA TYR A 55 6.72 -5.39 -1.42
C TYR A 55 8.14 -5.90 -1.38
N ARG A 56 9.02 -5.13 -1.98
CA ARG A 56 10.46 -5.33 -1.89
C ARG A 56 11.09 -3.98 -1.62
N ARG A 57 12.11 -3.99 -0.77
CA ARG A 57 12.81 -2.76 -0.45
C ARG A 57 14.00 -2.60 -1.37
N VAL A 58 14.10 -1.46 -2.03
CA VAL A 58 15.22 -1.14 -2.92
C VAL A 58 15.72 0.23 -2.49
N GLY A 59 16.87 0.25 -1.81
CA GLY A 59 17.37 1.49 -1.24
C GLY A 59 16.41 2.02 -0.21
N ASP A 60 15.93 3.23 -0.41
CA ASP A 60 14.96 3.84 0.49
C ASP A 60 13.54 3.82 -0.08
N GLU A 61 13.32 3.02 -1.12
CA GLU A 61 12.02 2.92 -1.75
C GLU A 61 11.40 1.57 -1.52
N PHE A 62 10.07 1.53 -1.54
CA PHE A 62 9.30 0.29 -1.48
C PHE A 62 8.73 0.03 -2.86
N VAL A 63 9.00 -1.15 -3.39
CA VAL A 63 8.58 -1.52 -4.74
C VAL A 63 7.51 -2.60 -4.64
N ILE A 64 6.34 -2.32 -5.18
CA ILE A 64 5.20 -3.23 -5.13
C ILE A 64 4.90 -3.70 -6.55
N ARG A 65 5.11 -5.01 -6.82
CA ARG A 65 4.74 -5.60 -8.08
C ARG A 65 3.25 -5.89 -8.07
N VAL A 66 2.54 -5.41 -9.05
CA VAL A 66 1.10 -5.66 -9.13
C VAL A 66 0.86 -6.89 -9.97
N GLY A 67 0.38 -7.96 -9.33
CA GLY A 67 0.00 -9.16 -10.07
C GLY A 67 -1.35 -8.98 -10.73
N LEU A 68 -1.50 -9.46 -11.96
CA LEU A 68 -2.74 -9.37 -12.71
C LEU A 68 -3.29 -7.94 -12.74
N PRO A 69 -2.51 -6.99 -13.27
CA PRO A 69 -2.88 -5.57 -13.16
C PRO A 69 -4.20 -5.25 -13.86
N ASP A 70 -4.54 -5.96 -14.92
CA ASP A 70 -5.79 -5.67 -15.64
C ASP A 70 -7.02 -6.10 -14.85
N ALA A 71 -6.84 -6.97 -13.86
CA ALA A 71 -7.94 -7.42 -13.00
C ALA A 71 -8.06 -6.58 -11.74
N LYS A 72 -7.22 -5.58 -11.57
CA LYS A 72 -7.18 -4.77 -10.37
C LYS A 72 -7.22 -3.29 -10.73
N ASN A 73 -7.79 -2.50 -9.82
CA ASN A 73 -7.92 -1.06 -10.07
C ASN A 73 -7.14 -0.21 -9.10
N TRP A 74 -6.71 -0.77 -7.97
CA TRP A 74 -6.14 0.07 -6.92
C TRP A 74 -4.90 0.85 -7.37
N TRP A 75 -4.07 0.24 -8.20
CA TRP A 75 -2.82 0.87 -8.64
C TRP A 75 -3.07 2.08 -9.57
N ARG A 76 -4.25 2.12 -10.19
CA ARG A 76 -4.56 3.22 -11.09
C ARG A 76 -4.67 4.56 -10.36
N ASN A 77 -4.89 4.52 -9.04
CA ASN A 77 -4.91 5.74 -8.25
C ASN A 77 -3.55 6.42 -8.22
N PHE A 78 -2.49 5.69 -8.56
CA PHE A 78 -1.13 6.22 -8.48
C PHE A 78 -0.47 6.45 -9.83
N LEU A 79 -1.23 6.39 -10.92
CA LEU A 79 -0.67 6.64 -12.25
C LEU A 79 -0.10 8.03 -12.39
N GLY A 80 -0.71 9.02 -11.78
CA GLY A 80 -0.17 10.37 -11.74
C GLY A 80 0.54 10.69 -10.46
N GLY A 81 0.78 9.66 -9.64
CA GLY A 81 1.37 9.86 -8.33
C GLY A 81 0.33 10.27 -7.31
N GLY A 82 0.53 9.87 -6.06
CA GLY A 82 -0.40 10.26 -5.01
C GLY A 82 0.05 9.81 -3.64
N PRO A 83 -0.64 10.31 -2.62
CA PRO A 83 -0.28 9.98 -1.24
C PRO A 83 -0.69 8.57 -0.88
N ILE A 84 0.08 7.97 -0.01
CA ILE A 84 -0.16 6.62 0.47
C ILE A 84 0.32 6.53 1.91
N THR A 85 -0.28 5.63 2.67
CA THR A 85 0.16 5.35 4.03
C THR A 85 0.50 3.87 4.12
N LEU A 86 1.65 3.57 4.70
CA LEU A 86 2.11 2.21 4.93
C LEU A 86 2.17 1.92 6.42
N ARG A 87 1.74 0.73 6.81
CA ARG A 87 1.92 0.28 8.19
C ARG A 87 3.20 -0.55 8.25
N LEU A 88 4.23 0.03 8.85
CA LEU A 88 5.54 -0.62 8.97
C LEU A 88 5.86 -0.84 10.43
N ASN A 89 5.99 -2.09 10.84
CA ASN A 89 6.33 -2.45 12.22
C ASN A 89 5.40 -1.77 13.22
N GLY A 90 4.11 -1.74 12.90
CA GLY A 90 3.13 -1.14 13.80
C GLY A 90 3.04 0.37 13.74
N THR A 91 3.83 1.00 12.88
CA THR A 91 3.85 2.47 12.77
C THR A 91 3.33 2.89 11.40
N ASP A 92 2.46 3.88 11.37
CA ASP A 92 1.94 4.40 10.12
C ASP A 92 2.90 5.41 9.55
N ARG A 93 3.34 5.19 8.31
CA ARG A 93 4.27 6.08 7.62
C ARG A 93 3.63 6.55 6.34
N THR A 94 3.64 7.84 6.13
CA THR A 94 3.11 8.42 4.89
C THR A 94 4.19 8.51 3.83
N GLY A 95 3.76 8.54 2.58
CA GLY A 95 4.69 8.65 1.47
C GLY A 95 3.97 9.02 0.19
N HIS A 96 4.71 8.92 -0.88
CA HIS A 96 4.21 9.22 -2.22
C HIS A 96 4.42 7.99 -3.09
N ALA A 97 3.36 7.56 -3.77
CA ALA A 97 3.39 6.37 -4.60
C ALA A 97 3.19 6.74 -6.06
N VAL A 98 3.94 6.08 -6.93
CA VAL A 98 3.81 6.28 -8.37
C VAL A 98 3.70 4.91 -9.03
N ALA A 99 2.67 4.74 -9.86
CA ALA A 99 2.48 3.52 -10.62
C ALA A 99 3.03 3.71 -12.02
N THR A 100 3.79 2.70 -12.48
CA THR A 100 4.33 2.71 -13.84
C THR A 100 3.97 1.40 -14.51
N ARG A 101 3.81 1.44 -15.83
CA ARG A 101 3.51 0.25 -16.62
C ARG A 101 4.55 0.15 -17.72
N ASP A 102 5.18 -1.02 -17.83
CA ASP A 102 6.22 -1.21 -18.83
C ASP A 102 5.64 -1.70 -20.16
N ASP A 103 6.52 -1.93 -21.15
CA ASP A 103 6.11 -2.32 -22.48
C ASP A 103 5.41 -3.67 -22.52
N GLN A 104 5.62 -4.48 -21.52
CA GLN A 104 5.02 -5.81 -21.45
C GLN A 104 3.75 -5.80 -20.60
N GLY A 105 3.29 -4.63 -20.22
CA GLY A 105 2.06 -4.50 -19.44
C GLY A 105 2.24 -4.77 -17.96
N ARG A 106 3.46 -4.93 -17.48
CA ARG A 106 3.69 -5.16 -16.06
C ARG A 106 3.61 -3.84 -15.32
N VAL A 107 2.98 -3.88 -14.16
CA VAL A 107 2.76 -2.68 -13.37
C VAL A 107 3.54 -2.77 -12.07
N THR A 108 4.19 -1.68 -11.73
CA THR A 108 4.93 -1.53 -10.49
C THR A 108 4.51 -0.24 -9.82
N VAL A 109 4.29 -0.31 -8.50
CA VAL A 109 4.03 0.89 -7.70
C VAL A 109 5.24 1.10 -6.81
N THR A 110 5.87 2.26 -6.96
CA THR A 110 7.05 2.62 -6.19
C THR A 110 6.65 3.66 -5.16
N VAL A 111 7.01 3.40 -3.91
CA VAL A 111 6.66 4.27 -2.79
C VAL A 111 7.93 4.85 -2.18
N LYS A 112 7.93 6.16 -2.05
CA LYS A 112 8.98 6.86 -1.34
C LYS A 112 8.37 7.48 -0.11
N LEU A 113 8.90 7.14 1.06
CA LEU A 113 8.35 7.65 2.31
C LEU A 113 8.71 9.11 2.49
N ASP A 114 7.81 9.84 3.13
CA ASP A 114 8.06 11.24 3.45
C ASP A 114 9.14 11.33 4.52
N ASP A 115 9.88 12.40 4.47
CA ASP A 115 10.82 12.70 5.54
C ASP A 115 10.06 13.04 6.80
N ARG A 116 10.73 12.75 7.95
CA ARG A 116 10.04 12.95 9.21
C ARG A 116 10.33 14.22 9.88
#